data_c9ac1afa87c265ae795df5c0c39aa86c
#
_entry.id   c9ac1afa87c265ae795df5c0c39aa86c
#
_cell.length_a   1.000
_cell.length_b   1.000
_cell.length_c   1.000
_cell.angle_alpha   90.00
_cell.angle_beta   90.00
_cell.angle_gamma   90.00
#
_symmetry.space_group_name_H-M   'P 1'
#
loop_
_entity.id
_entity.type
_entity.pdbx_description
1 polymer ?
#
loop_
_entity_poly.entity_id
_entity_poly.type
_entity_poly.pdbx_seq_one_letter_code
_entity_poly.pdbx_strand_id
1 'polypeptide(L)'
;MPWHPAELARRLGTVSRPWCVVGGWALDLWHGTVTRSHEDLEFTVLREDLDAFRQALGDLAFHAVHEGQLAPLAADREPAPEIEQIWCFDHAAGCWRADMMIEPGTPDLWVCKRATALARPRSDMVARTADGIPYLNPAAVLLFKAKYRRPKDEVDFAGAVPKLPPGERRWLKQALAHVHPGHDWIAVL
;
A
#
# COMPACT_ATOMS: atom_id res chain seq x y z
N MET A 1 6.45 10.67 14.61
CA MET A 1 6.27 10.81 13.16
C MET A 1 6.35 9.42 12.51
N PRO A 2 5.60 9.14 11.43
CA PRO A 2 5.71 7.90 10.67
C PRO A 2 7.14 7.70 10.14
N TRP A 3 7.50 6.46 9.86
CA TRP A 3 8.79 6.18 9.24
C TRP A 3 8.83 6.65 7.78
N HIS A 4 10.06 6.87 7.30
CA HIS A 4 10.33 6.94 5.87
C HIS A 4 10.41 5.52 5.28
N PRO A 5 10.05 5.27 4.01
CA PRO A 5 10.15 3.95 3.37
C PRO A 5 11.51 3.27 3.52
N ALA A 6 12.61 4.02 3.50
CA ALA A 6 13.95 3.49 3.69
C ALA A 6 14.15 2.87 5.10
N GLU A 7 13.56 3.45 6.14
CA GLU A 7 13.62 2.88 7.50
C GLU A 7 12.81 1.59 7.58
N LEU A 8 11.62 1.54 6.98
CA LEU A 8 10.84 0.30 6.88
C LEU A 8 11.62 -0.79 6.14
N ALA A 9 12.20 -0.46 4.97
CA ALA A 9 12.98 -1.40 4.19
C ALA A 9 14.19 -1.94 4.96
N ARG A 10 14.89 -1.09 5.71
CA ARG A 10 16.01 -1.50 6.59
C ARG A 10 15.55 -2.51 7.65
N ARG A 11 14.40 -2.27 8.30
CA ARG A 11 13.83 -3.16 9.32
C ARG A 11 13.36 -4.48 8.76
N LEU A 12 12.80 -4.46 7.56
CA LEU A 12 12.32 -5.65 6.86
C LEU A 12 13.41 -6.34 6.02
N GLY A 13 14.67 -5.93 6.13
CA GLY A 13 15.77 -6.44 5.30
C GLY A 13 16.04 -7.94 5.41
N THR A 14 15.61 -8.57 6.50
CA THR A 14 15.71 -10.03 6.70
C THR A 14 14.46 -10.81 6.30
N VAL A 15 13.37 -10.10 5.97
CA VAL A 15 12.10 -10.72 5.59
C VAL A 15 12.10 -11.04 4.11
N SER A 16 12.11 -12.33 3.76
CA SER A 16 12.10 -12.81 2.36
C SER A 16 10.67 -13.02 1.81
N ARG A 17 9.66 -12.43 2.46
CA ARG A 17 8.25 -12.52 2.07
C ARG A 17 7.83 -11.33 1.22
N PRO A 18 6.81 -11.49 0.34
CA PRO A 18 6.33 -10.39 -0.50
C PRO A 18 5.76 -9.25 0.34
N TRP A 19 6.18 -8.03 0.04
CA TRP A 19 5.62 -6.81 0.56
C TRP A 19 5.88 -5.65 -0.39
N CYS A 20 5.15 -4.56 -0.28
CA CYS A 20 5.48 -3.32 -0.98
C CYS A 20 4.89 -2.11 -0.27
N VAL A 21 5.56 -0.96 -0.42
CA VAL A 21 5.01 0.35 -0.04
C VAL A 21 3.83 0.67 -0.95
N VAL A 22 2.77 1.22 -0.35
CA VAL A 22 1.55 1.65 -1.07
C VAL A 22 1.23 3.12 -0.78
N GLY A 23 0.07 3.59 -1.18
CA GLY A 23 -0.37 4.96 -0.90
C GLY A 23 0.48 6.04 -1.57
N GLY A 24 0.59 7.18 -0.91
CA GLY A 24 1.32 8.34 -1.45
C GLY A 24 2.82 8.10 -1.60
N TRP A 25 3.42 7.40 -0.65
CA TRP A 25 4.84 7.04 -0.70
C TRP A 25 5.21 6.17 -1.90
N ALA A 26 4.31 5.28 -2.36
CA ALA A 26 4.59 4.48 -3.55
C ALA A 26 4.71 5.35 -4.81
N LEU A 27 3.92 6.43 -4.91
CA LEU A 27 4.05 7.39 -6.01
C LEU A 27 5.38 8.15 -5.93
N ASP A 28 5.79 8.60 -4.75
CA ASP A 28 7.06 9.29 -4.57
C ASP A 28 8.26 8.39 -4.87
N LEU A 29 8.23 7.12 -4.45
CA LEU A 29 9.24 6.12 -4.79
C LEU A 29 9.32 5.90 -6.31
N TRP A 30 8.18 5.85 -6.99
CA TRP A 30 8.13 5.76 -8.44
C TRP A 30 8.65 7.01 -9.14
N HIS A 31 8.32 8.21 -8.62
CA HIS A 31 8.83 9.48 -9.14
C HIS A 31 10.33 9.67 -8.89
N GLY A 32 10.91 8.96 -7.92
CA GLY A 32 12.28 9.15 -7.46
C GLY A 32 12.48 10.45 -6.68
N THR A 33 11.42 11.08 -6.22
CA THR A 33 11.45 12.32 -5.43
C THR A 33 10.20 12.44 -4.56
N VAL A 34 10.34 13.08 -3.40
CA VAL A 34 9.20 13.39 -2.52
C VAL A 34 8.44 14.58 -3.12
N THR A 35 7.19 14.33 -3.49
CA THR A 35 6.32 15.31 -4.16
C THR A 35 5.47 16.12 -3.17
N ARG A 36 5.23 15.58 -1.97
CA ARG A 36 4.48 16.23 -0.89
C ARG A 36 4.81 15.61 0.47
N SER A 37 4.35 16.22 1.55
CA SER A 37 4.42 15.60 2.88
C SER A 37 3.44 14.43 3.01
N HIS A 38 3.82 13.43 3.82
CA HIS A 38 3.01 12.26 4.13
C HIS A 38 2.75 12.17 5.63
N GLU A 39 1.51 11.91 6.00
CA GLU A 39 1.06 11.76 7.39
C GLU A 39 1.22 10.33 7.90
N ASP A 40 1.31 9.38 6.99
CA ASP A 40 1.35 7.93 7.22
C ASP A 40 2.36 7.25 6.27
N LEU A 41 2.76 6.03 6.63
CA LEU A 41 3.48 5.10 5.78
C LEU A 41 2.68 3.81 5.70
N GLU A 42 2.13 3.53 4.53
CA GLU A 42 1.35 2.34 4.27
C GLU A 42 2.19 1.31 3.50
N PHE A 43 2.11 0.03 3.88
CA PHE A 43 2.69 -1.08 3.12
C PHE A 43 1.78 -2.30 3.17
N THR A 44 1.87 -3.17 2.16
CA THR A 44 1.06 -4.38 2.08
C THR A 44 1.85 -5.64 2.33
N VAL A 45 1.19 -6.64 2.90
CA VAL A 45 1.69 -7.99 3.16
C VAL A 45 0.61 -9.03 2.85
N LEU A 46 1.00 -10.27 2.59
CA LEU A 46 0.05 -11.38 2.51
C LEU A 46 -0.36 -11.85 3.91
N ARG A 47 -1.60 -12.28 4.07
CA ARG A 47 -2.12 -12.77 5.37
C ARG A 47 -1.29 -13.90 5.95
N GLU A 48 -0.90 -14.85 5.12
CA GLU A 48 -0.09 -16.01 5.52
C GLU A 48 1.32 -15.66 6.02
N ASP A 49 1.80 -14.45 5.70
CA ASP A 49 3.15 -14.00 6.04
C ASP A 49 3.17 -13.02 7.23
N LEU A 50 2.01 -12.68 7.82
CA LEU A 50 1.88 -11.67 8.89
C LEU A 50 2.86 -11.86 10.05
N ASP A 51 3.06 -13.10 10.49
CA ASP A 51 3.95 -13.39 11.61
C ASP A 51 5.40 -13.02 11.32
N ALA A 52 5.88 -13.23 10.09
CA ALA A 52 7.23 -12.84 9.71
C ALA A 52 7.45 -11.32 9.81
N PHE A 53 6.44 -10.53 9.41
CA PHE A 53 6.50 -9.07 9.52
C PHE A 53 6.36 -8.59 10.97
N ARG A 54 5.47 -9.20 11.75
CA ARG A 54 5.29 -8.87 13.18
C ARG A 54 6.53 -9.21 13.98
N GLN A 55 7.22 -10.31 13.67
CA GLN A 55 8.51 -10.64 14.29
C GLN A 55 9.59 -9.62 13.94
N ALA A 56 9.72 -9.24 12.66
CA ALA A 56 10.69 -8.25 12.21
C ALA A 56 10.47 -6.85 12.80
N LEU A 57 9.21 -6.51 13.14
CA LEU A 57 8.78 -5.25 13.75
C LEU A 57 8.41 -5.42 15.22
N GLY A 58 8.97 -6.43 15.91
CA GLY A 58 8.57 -6.83 17.27
C GLY A 58 8.85 -5.82 18.39
N ASP A 59 9.52 -4.72 18.09
CA ASP A 59 9.67 -3.56 18.97
C ASP A 59 8.45 -2.62 18.98
N LEU A 60 7.47 -2.88 18.11
CA LEU A 60 6.22 -2.12 17.99
C LEU A 60 5.04 -2.85 18.61
N ALA A 61 4.05 -2.09 19.06
CA ALA A 61 2.74 -2.61 19.42
C ALA A 61 1.82 -2.61 18.19
N PHE A 62 1.08 -3.71 18.00
CA PHE A 62 0.17 -3.87 16.88
C PHE A 62 -1.27 -3.61 17.30
N HIS A 63 -2.03 -2.93 16.44
CA HIS A 63 -3.43 -2.64 16.67
C HIS A 63 -4.22 -2.96 15.40
N ALA A 64 -5.16 -3.88 15.54
CA ALA A 64 -6.12 -4.19 14.46
C ALA A 64 -7.08 -3.02 14.26
N VAL A 65 -7.36 -2.68 13.01
CA VAL A 65 -8.32 -1.64 12.63
C VAL A 65 -9.47 -2.28 11.86
N HIS A 66 -10.69 -2.09 12.37
CA HIS A 66 -11.91 -2.56 11.71
C HIS A 66 -13.05 -1.57 11.96
N GLU A 67 -13.77 -1.20 10.90
CA GLU A 67 -14.90 -0.24 10.95
C GLU A 67 -14.60 1.05 11.73
N GLY A 68 -13.36 1.55 11.59
CA GLY A 68 -12.91 2.77 12.28
C GLY A 68 -12.58 2.59 13.77
N GLN A 69 -12.69 1.37 14.29
CA GLN A 69 -12.29 1.03 15.66
C GLN A 69 -10.86 0.47 15.68
N LEU A 70 -10.16 0.80 16.76
CA LEU A 70 -8.80 0.38 17.01
C LEU A 70 -8.76 -0.54 18.22
N ALA A 71 -8.22 -1.75 18.08
CA ALA A 71 -8.08 -2.71 19.16
C ALA A 71 -6.66 -3.27 19.25
N PRO A 72 -6.06 -3.40 20.44
CA PRO A 72 -4.77 -4.04 20.60
C PRO A 72 -4.77 -5.46 20.01
N LEU A 73 -3.73 -5.80 19.28
CA LEU A 73 -3.51 -7.14 18.73
C LEU A 73 -2.28 -7.76 19.39
N ALA A 74 -2.51 -8.75 20.25
CA ALA A 74 -1.43 -9.44 20.95
C ALA A 74 -0.50 -10.17 19.96
N ALA A 75 0.79 -10.27 20.30
CA ALA A 75 1.81 -10.83 19.42
C ALA A 75 1.57 -12.30 19.04
N ASP A 76 0.94 -13.05 19.94
CA ASP A 76 0.61 -14.48 19.80
C ASP A 76 -0.78 -14.76 19.20
N ARG A 77 -1.53 -13.71 18.85
CA ARG A 77 -2.89 -13.84 18.32
C ARG A 77 -2.94 -13.50 16.84
N GLU A 78 -3.50 -14.38 16.05
CA GLU A 78 -3.85 -14.06 14.66
C GLU A 78 -5.00 -13.04 14.61
N PRO A 79 -4.95 -12.06 13.69
CA PRO A 79 -6.07 -11.16 13.47
C PRO A 79 -7.25 -11.94 12.86
N ALA A 80 -8.47 -11.61 13.28
CA ALA A 80 -9.68 -12.16 12.71
C ALA A 80 -9.73 -11.95 11.18
N PRO A 81 -10.42 -12.84 10.42
CA PRO A 81 -10.41 -12.81 8.95
C PRO A 81 -10.81 -11.47 8.33
N GLU A 82 -11.70 -10.72 8.99
CA GLU A 82 -12.19 -9.40 8.57
C GLU A 82 -11.18 -8.27 8.78
N ILE A 83 -10.10 -8.49 9.55
CA ILE A 83 -9.07 -7.48 9.76
C ILE A 83 -8.18 -7.40 8.53
N GLU A 84 -8.19 -6.26 7.88
CA GLU A 84 -7.38 -5.96 6.69
C GLU A 84 -6.32 -4.88 6.94
N GLN A 85 -6.22 -4.37 8.17
CA GLN A 85 -5.35 -3.25 8.51
C GLN A 85 -4.84 -3.38 9.93
N ILE A 86 -3.52 -3.21 10.12
CA ILE A 86 -2.83 -3.29 11.41
C ILE A 86 -1.92 -2.09 11.54
N TRP A 87 -2.22 -1.23 12.50
CA TRP A 87 -1.38 -0.07 12.79
C TRP A 87 -0.26 -0.43 13.76
N CYS A 88 0.94 0.05 13.47
CA CYS A 88 2.17 -0.24 14.19
C CYS A 88 2.55 0.97 15.06
N PHE A 89 2.43 0.84 16.38
CA PHE A 89 2.69 1.91 17.35
C PHE A 89 4.03 1.70 18.06
N ASP A 90 4.82 2.75 18.13
CA ASP A 90 6.09 2.80 18.87
C ASP A 90 5.86 3.46 20.24
N HIS A 91 5.86 2.65 21.30
CA HIS A 91 5.69 3.15 22.67
C HIS A 91 6.85 4.05 23.13
N ALA A 92 8.08 3.77 22.68
CA ALA A 92 9.24 4.55 23.09
C ALA A 92 9.20 5.97 22.49
N ALA A 93 8.68 6.09 21.26
CA ALA A 93 8.55 7.38 20.59
C ALA A 93 7.15 8.01 20.71
N GLY A 94 6.17 7.28 21.29
CA GLY A 94 4.81 7.75 21.48
C GLY A 94 4.06 8.07 20.17
N CYS A 95 4.31 7.31 19.10
CA CYS A 95 3.70 7.62 17.80
C CYS A 95 3.49 6.39 16.90
N TRP A 96 2.56 6.51 15.94
CA TRP A 96 2.37 5.55 14.87
C TRP A 96 3.53 5.62 13.88
N ARG A 97 4.04 4.44 13.49
CA ARG A 97 5.18 4.31 12.58
C ARG A 97 4.80 3.90 11.18
N ALA A 98 3.92 2.94 11.07
CA ALA A 98 3.47 2.40 9.78
C ALA A 98 2.07 1.79 9.91
N ASP A 99 1.42 1.66 8.77
CA ASP A 99 0.16 0.97 8.56
C ASP A 99 0.42 -0.27 7.70
N MET A 100 0.32 -1.45 8.31
CA MET A 100 0.48 -2.73 7.64
C MET A 100 -0.88 -3.21 7.14
N MET A 101 -1.06 -3.17 5.83
CA MET A 101 -2.30 -3.56 5.17
C MET A 101 -2.21 -5.01 4.68
N ILE A 102 -3.23 -5.80 4.97
CA ILE A 102 -3.34 -7.17 4.48
C ILE A 102 -3.96 -7.11 3.09
N GLU A 103 -3.26 -7.62 2.09
CA GLU A 103 -3.76 -7.71 0.72
C GLU A 103 -4.15 -9.14 0.36
N PRO A 104 -5.17 -9.34 -0.50
CA PRO A 104 -5.43 -10.63 -1.11
C PRO A 104 -4.40 -10.96 -2.17
N GLY A 105 -4.33 -12.21 -2.58
CA GLY A 105 -3.42 -12.66 -3.63
C GLY A 105 -2.43 -13.69 -3.12
N THR A 106 -1.36 -13.89 -3.87
CA THR A 106 -0.31 -14.89 -3.60
C THR A 106 1.07 -14.26 -3.85
N PRO A 107 2.19 -14.95 -3.56
CA PRO A 107 3.51 -14.46 -3.92
C PRO A 107 3.69 -14.12 -5.40
N ASP A 108 2.95 -14.78 -6.29
CA ASP A 108 3.06 -14.58 -7.74
C ASP A 108 1.94 -13.73 -8.34
N LEU A 109 0.81 -13.57 -7.62
CA LEU A 109 -0.38 -12.90 -8.13
C LEU A 109 -0.80 -11.76 -7.19
N TRP A 110 -0.82 -10.54 -7.71
CA TRP A 110 -1.50 -9.41 -7.06
C TRP A 110 -2.99 -9.44 -7.39
N VAL A 111 -3.83 -9.21 -6.38
CA VAL A 111 -5.29 -9.17 -6.51
C VAL A 111 -5.80 -7.85 -5.92
N CYS A 112 -6.66 -7.15 -6.65
CA CYS A 112 -7.27 -5.93 -6.14
C CYS A 112 -8.30 -6.27 -5.04
N LYS A 113 -8.07 -5.79 -3.82
CA LYS A 113 -8.99 -6.08 -2.71
C LYS A 113 -10.41 -5.52 -2.86
N ARG A 114 -10.60 -4.53 -3.74
CA ARG A 114 -11.92 -3.94 -4.01
C ARG A 114 -12.67 -4.60 -5.16
N ALA A 115 -11.98 -5.38 -5.97
CA ALA A 115 -12.55 -6.12 -7.10
C ALA A 115 -11.63 -7.30 -7.41
N THR A 116 -11.88 -8.44 -6.80
CA THR A 116 -11.01 -9.62 -6.87
C THR A 116 -10.88 -10.21 -8.29
N ALA A 117 -11.78 -9.85 -9.21
CA ALA A 117 -11.64 -10.15 -10.62
C ALA A 117 -10.48 -9.39 -11.31
N LEU A 118 -10.01 -8.29 -10.70
CA LEU A 118 -8.81 -7.58 -11.17
C LEU A 118 -7.58 -8.19 -10.52
N ALA A 119 -6.89 -9.02 -11.27
CA ALA A 119 -5.64 -9.65 -10.85
C ALA A 119 -4.58 -9.51 -11.95
N ARG A 120 -3.30 -9.40 -11.55
CA ARG A 120 -2.14 -9.33 -12.46
C ARG A 120 -0.96 -10.05 -11.82
N PRO A 121 0.02 -10.53 -12.64
CA PRO A 121 1.28 -11.01 -12.10
C PRO A 121 1.89 -9.99 -11.11
N ARG A 122 2.34 -10.44 -9.95
CA ARG A 122 2.94 -9.54 -8.95
C ARG A 122 4.18 -8.83 -9.50
N SER A 123 4.92 -9.47 -10.40
CA SER A 123 6.05 -8.86 -11.11
C SER A 123 5.70 -7.60 -11.91
N ASP A 124 4.44 -7.48 -12.38
CA ASP A 124 3.95 -6.30 -13.09
C ASP A 124 3.42 -5.22 -12.14
N MET A 125 3.09 -5.62 -10.92
CA MET A 125 2.42 -4.76 -9.93
C MET A 125 3.34 -4.25 -8.84
N VAL A 126 4.51 -4.85 -8.63
CA VAL A 126 5.49 -4.42 -7.64
C VAL A 126 6.83 -4.18 -8.31
N ALA A 127 7.21 -2.92 -8.38
CA ALA A 127 8.52 -2.49 -8.83
C ALA A 127 9.45 -2.22 -7.64
N ARG A 128 10.73 -1.96 -7.90
CA ARG A 128 11.71 -1.62 -6.88
C ARG A 128 12.47 -0.36 -7.26
N THR A 129 12.81 0.45 -6.26
CA THR A 129 13.77 1.56 -6.43
C THR A 129 15.18 1.03 -6.69
N ALA A 130 16.11 1.91 -7.06
CA ALA A 130 17.54 1.55 -7.17
C ALA A 130 18.11 0.96 -5.86
N ASP A 131 17.62 1.42 -4.71
CA ASP A 131 17.98 0.93 -3.38
C ASP A 131 17.20 -0.32 -2.96
N GLY A 132 16.39 -0.91 -3.86
CA GLY A 132 15.68 -2.16 -3.64
C GLY A 132 14.35 -2.04 -2.87
N ILE A 133 13.85 -0.85 -2.55
CA ILE A 133 12.59 -0.66 -1.85
C ILE A 133 11.42 -1.04 -2.77
N PRO A 134 10.60 -2.05 -2.42
CA PRO A 134 9.47 -2.45 -3.26
C PRO A 134 8.31 -1.45 -3.11
N TYR A 135 7.65 -1.12 -4.22
CA TYR A 135 6.48 -0.24 -4.24
C TYR A 135 5.43 -0.70 -5.24
N LEU A 136 4.17 -0.43 -4.93
CA LEU A 136 3.04 -0.77 -5.78
C LEU A 136 3.03 0.08 -7.06
N ASN A 137 2.69 -0.56 -8.17
CA ASN A 137 2.47 0.08 -9.47
C ASN A 137 1.60 1.35 -9.33
N PRO A 138 2.04 2.50 -9.87
CA PRO A 138 1.35 3.78 -9.71
C PRO A 138 -0.09 3.78 -10.23
N ALA A 139 -0.41 3.01 -11.27
CA ALA A 139 -1.79 2.89 -11.77
C ALA A 139 -2.70 2.22 -10.73
N ALA A 140 -2.22 1.20 -10.00
CA ALA A 140 -2.97 0.58 -8.92
C ALA A 140 -3.13 1.52 -7.71
N VAL A 141 -2.10 2.29 -7.37
CA VAL A 141 -2.22 3.32 -6.32
C VAL A 141 -3.31 4.32 -6.66
N LEU A 142 -3.34 4.82 -7.90
CA LEU A 142 -4.37 5.75 -8.36
C LEU A 142 -5.78 5.11 -8.35
N LEU A 143 -5.91 3.84 -8.70
CA LEU A 143 -7.18 3.12 -8.59
C LEU A 143 -7.73 3.12 -7.15
N PHE A 144 -6.86 2.92 -6.15
CA PHE A 144 -7.27 3.00 -4.75
C PHE A 144 -7.60 4.44 -4.30
N LYS A 145 -6.91 5.45 -4.80
CA LYS A 145 -7.15 6.87 -4.49
C LYS A 145 -8.47 7.39 -5.09
N ALA A 146 -8.91 6.85 -6.19
CA ALA A 146 -10.15 7.22 -6.86
C ALA A 146 -11.40 7.11 -5.97
N LYS A 147 -11.40 6.24 -4.94
CA LYS A 147 -12.54 6.04 -4.05
C LYS A 147 -12.95 7.31 -3.29
N TYR A 148 -11.99 8.11 -2.81
CA TYR A 148 -12.27 9.22 -1.88
C TYR A 148 -12.05 10.59 -2.51
N ARG A 149 -11.21 10.71 -3.54
CA ARG A 149 -10.93 11.96 -4.27
C ARG A 149 -10.61 13.15 -3.36
N ARG A 150 -9.79 12.92 -2.36
CA ARG A 150 -9.32 14.03 -1.51
C ARG A 150 -8.45 14.98 -2.35
N PRO A 151 -8.30 16.27 -1.96
CA PRO A 151 -7.43 17.20 -2.70
C PRO A 151 -6.03 16.64 -2.97
N LYS A 152 -5.44 15.92 -2.01
CA LYS A 152 -4.14 15.25 -2.20
C LYS A 152 -4.17 14.14 -3.26
N ASP A 153 -5.31 13.46 -3.43
CA ASP A 153 -5.47 12.39 -4.43
C ASP A 153 -5.60 12.96 -5.85
N GLU A 154 -6.20 14.14 -6.02
CA GLU A 154 -6.26 14.86 -7.31
C GLU A 154 -4.86 15.37 -7.72
N VAL A 155 -4.08 15.87 -6.77
CA VAL A 155 -2.68 16.29 -7.02
C VAL A 155 -1.84 15.08 -7.44
N ASP A 156 -1.97 13.96 -6.71
CA ASP A 156 -1.27 12.71 -7.03
C ASP A 156 -1.65 12.21 -8.44
N PHE A 157 -2.93 12.25 -8.81
CA PHE A 157 -3.41 11.87 -10.15
C PHE A 157 -2.85 12.77 -11.23
N ALA A 158 -2.94 14.08 -11.07
CA ALA A 158 -2.45 15.06 -12.05
C ALA A 158 -0.93 14.94 -12.26
N GLY A 159 -0.17 14.65 -11.20
CA GLY A 159 1.27 14.47 -11.26
C GLY A 159 1.73 13.16 -11.88
N ALA A 160 0.94 12.08 -11.69
CA ALA A 160 1.32 10.75 -12.13
C ALA A 160 0.85 10.40 -13.55
N VAL A 161 -0.38 10.74 -13.93
CA VAL A 161 -0.98 10.32 -15.21
C VAL A 161 -0.16 10.68 -16.45
N PRO A 162 0.42 11.89 -16.57
CA PRO A 162 1.25 12.22 -17.74
C PRO A 162 2.48 11.34 -17.90
N LYS A 163 2.96 10.75 -16.81
CA LYS A 163 4.18 9.93 -16.77
C LYS A 163 3.89 8.42 -16.87
N LEU A 164 2.61 8.00 -16.72
CA LEU A 164 2.25 6.59 -16.83
C LEU A 164 2.53 6.06 -18.24
N PRO A 165 3.14 4.86 -18.37
CA PRO A 165 3.23 4.16 -19.65
C PRO A 165 1.85 3.98 -20.27
N PRO A 166 1.72 4.01 -21.61
CA PRO A 166 0.41 3.89 -22.29
C PRO A 166 -0.37 2.64 -21.92
N GLY A 167 0.31 1.52 -21.64
CA GLY A 167 -0.30 0.27 -21.16
C GLY A 167 -0.93 0.41 -19.78
N GLU A 168 -0.22 1.03 -18.85
CA GLU A 168 -0.71 1.25 -17.47
C GLU A 168 -1.85 2.28 -17.44
N ARG A 169 -1.80 3.29 -18.30
CA ARG A 169 -2.87 4.26 -18.44
C ARG A 169 -4.17 3.59 -18.96
N ARG A 170 -4.06 2.73 -19.99
CA ARG A 170 -5.21 1.95 -20.48
C ARG A 170 -5.76 1.01 -19.41
N TRP A 171 -4.87 0.30 -18.69
CA TRP A 171 -5.27 -0.56 -17.60
C TRP A 171 -6.02 0.21 -16.50
N LEU A 172 -5.50 1.36 -16.06
CA LEU A 172 -6.15 2.21 -15.05
C LEU A 172 -7.55 2.65 -15.52
N LYS A 173 -7.68 3.08 -16.76
CA LYS A 173 -8.99 3.43 -17.35
C LYS A 173 -10.00 2.30 -17.26
N GLN A 174 -9.60 1.09 -17.66
CA GLN A 174 -10.44 -0.11 -17.62
C GLN A 174 -10.79 -0.52 -16.19
N ALA A 175 -9.80 -0.50 -15.30
CA ALA A 175 -9.98 -0.82 -13.89
C ALA A 175 -10.92 0.17 -13.20
N LEU A 176 -10.78 1.49 -13.46
CA LEU A 176 -11.70 2.51 -12.97
C LEU A 176 -13.12 2.30 -13.48
N ALA A 177 -13.30 2.01 -14.77
CA ALA A 177 -14.62 1.74 -15.32
C ALA A 177 -15.31 0.53 -14.67
N HIS A 178 -14.51 -0.45 -14.22
CA HIS A 178 -15.02 -1.62 -13.51
C HIS A 178 -15.31 -1.36 -12.03
N VAL A 179 -14.40 -0.70 -11.30
CA VAL A 179 -14.48 -0.51 -9.84
C VAL A 179 -15.29 0.74 -9.46
N HIS A 180 -15.20 1.78 -10.27
CA HIS A 180 -15.83 3.09 -10.05
C HIS A 180 -16.49 3.58 -11.36
N PRO A 181 -17.59 2.94 -11.83
CA PRO A 181 -18.27 3.34 -13.05
C PRO A 181 -18.68 4.81 -13.02
N GLY A 182 -18.39 5.56 -14.09
CA GLY A 182 -18.69 6.98 -14.17
C GLY A 182 -17.72 7.93 -13.46
N HIS A 183 -16.59 7.42 -12.96
CA HIS A 183 -15.57 8.27 -12.32
C HIS A 183 -14.94 9.25 -13.33
N ASP A 184 -14.82 10.54 -12.96
CA ASP A 184 -14.38 11.63 -13.84
C ASP A 184 -12.99 11.40 -14.44
N TRP A 185 -12.09 10.73 -13.71
CA TRP A 185 -10.76 10.39 -14.21
C TRP A 185 -10.77 9.52 -15.47
N ILE A 186 -11.86 8.77 -15.72
CA ILE A 186 -12.01 7.92 -16.92
C ILE A 186 -11.98 8.78 -18.19
N ALA A 187 -12.55 9.99 -18.15
CA ALA A 187 -12.59 10.89 -19.30
C ALA A 187 -11.22 11.52 -19.62
N VAL A 188 -10.32 11.59 -18.62
CA VAL A 188 -8.96 12.17 -18.74
C VAL A 188 -7.94 11.11 -19.18
N LEU A 189 -8.20 9.83 -18.90
CA LEU A 189 -7.38 8.68 -19.25
C LEU A 189 -7.73 8.20 -20.68
#